data_00373ff3f9dcfefa61ee3af481a4ca8e
#
_entry.id   00373ff3f9dcfefa61ee3af481a4ca8e
#
_cell.length_a   1.000
_cell.length_b   1.000
_cell.length_c   1.000
_cell.angle_alpha   90.00
_cell.angle_beta   90.00
_cell.angle_gamma   90.00
#
_symmetry.space_group_name_H-M   'P 1'
#
loop_
_entity.id
_entity.type
_entity.pdbx_description
1 polymer ?
#
loop_
_entity_poly.entity_id
_entity_poly.type
_entity_poly.pdbx_seq_one_letter_code
_entity_poly.pdbx_strand_id
1 'polypeptide(L)'
;MQRGLDDSTTIPKTVYVQGKKQQIETPHDEKIIDLEKGVLYEIDPNRKSYVRIAFPPKMEHEVAGASVKLSAVALKKTGRSRSIDGYSCDEYRGIGRLDVMDVTVDQCMSQDAPGAREFANFQKEVASRLKGRSPADSADSSKEGVPLEQSSSIKPRIPATSSPDKVTIALMTTKTVVKNIQVRNLPSATFEPPAGFRMEAPQQETAIEVQPEA
;
A
#
# COMPACT_ATOMS: atom_id res chain seq x y z
N MET A 1 -20.88 14.78 -26.54
CA MET A 1 -19.51 14.28 -26.64
C MET A 1 -18.82 14.50 -25.30
N GLN A 2 -18.89 13.53 -24.38
CA GLN A 2 -18.18 13.58 -23.08
C GLN A 2 -16.77 13.05 -23.31
N ARG A 3 -15.77 13.92 -23.25
CA ARG A 3 -14.38 13.52 -23.10
C ARG A 3 -14.21 13.00 -21.68
N GLY A 4 -14.14 11.68 -21.52
CA GLY A 4 -13.66 11.07 -20.30
C GLY A 4 -12.23 11.52 -20.07
N LEU A 5 -11.97 12.13 -18.93
CA LEU A 5 -10.63 12.35 -18.42
C LEU A 5 -10.06 10.98 -18.00
N ASP A 6 -9.47 10.28 -18.95
CA ASP A 6 -8.70 9.08 -18.69
C ASP A 6 -7.26 9.52 -18.38
N ASP A 7 -7.10 10.13 -17.22
CA ASP A 7 -5.80 10.66 -16.75
C ASP A 7 -5.09 9.55 -15.98
N SER A 8 -4.61 8.53 -16.72
CA SER A 8 -3.86 7.43 -16.13
C SER A 8 -2.37 7.79 -16.02
N THR A 9 -1.88 7.97 -14.80
CA THR A 9 -0.45 8.16 -14.55
C THR A 9 0.20 6.83 -14.18
N THR A 10 1.28 6.44 -14.88
CA THR A 10 2.08 5.27 -14.54
C THR A 10 3.30 5.69 -13.74
N ILE A 11 3.43 5.19 -12.52
CA ILE A 11 4.59 5.43 -11.66
C ILE A 11 5.39 4.13 -11.57
N PRO A 12 6.63 4.08 -12.08
CA PRO A 12 7.49 2.93 -11.90
C PRO A 12 7.87 2.78 -10.42
N LYS A 13 7.88 1.54 -9.94
CA LYS A 13 8.25 1.21 -8.57
C LYS A 13 9.15 -0.02 -8.56
N THR A 14 10.26 0.04 -7.83
CA THR A 14 11.11 -1.11 -7.56
C THR A 14 10.95 -1.52 -6.11
N VAL A 15 10.84 -2.83 -5.87
CA VAL A 15 10.72 -3.38 -4.53
C VAL A 15 11.83 -4.40 -4.33
N TYR A 16 12.62 -4.21 -3.29
CA TYR A 16 13.65 -5.14 -2.83
C TYR A 16 13.22 -5.77 -1.52
N VAL A 17 13.36 -7.09 -1.39
CA VAL A 17 13.08 -7.81 -0.15
C VAL A 17 14.22 -8.77 0.14
N GLN A 18 14.73 -8.75 1.35
CA GLN A 18 15.73 -9.70 1.84
C GLN A 18 15.57 -9.91 3.34
N GLY A 19 15.21 -11.12 3.74
CA GLY A 19 14.96 -11.47 5.13
C GLY A 19 13.87 -10.61 5.75
N LYS A 20 14.23 -9.83 6.76
CA LYS A 20 13.33 -8.92 7.48
C LYS A 20 13.38 -7.47 7.03
N LYS A 21 13.86 -7.22 5.81
CA LYS A 21 14.03 -5.88 5.26
C LYS A 21 13.36 -5.74 3.92
N GLN A 22 12.77 -4.57 3.69
CA GLN A 22 12.19 -4.18 2.42
C GLN A 22 12.59 -2.75 2.09
N GLN A 23 12.94 -2.50 0.83
CA GLN A 23 13.08 -1.17 0.26
C GLN A 23 12.09 -1.04 -0.88
N ILE A 24 11.46 0.13 -0.98
CA ILE A 24 10.56 0.52 -2.07
C ILE A 24 11.08 1.83 -2.63
N GLU A 25 11.37 1.84 -3.90
CA GLU A 25 11.83 3.03 -4.63
C GLU A 25 10.78 3.46 -5.65
N THR A 26 10.50 4.75 -5.71
CA THR A 26 9.77 5.42 -6.78
C THR A 26 10.62 6.58 -7.32
N PRO A 27 10.24 7.26 -8.41
CA PRO A 27 10.97 8.44 -8.88
C PRO A 27 11.01 9.61 -7.88
N HIS A 28 10.13 9.61 -6.89
CA HIS A 28 9.93 10.76 -6.00
C HIS A 28 10.23 10.47 -4.54
N ASP A 29 10.14 9.22 -4.12
CA ASP A 29 10.31 8.80 -2.73
C ASP A 29 10.92 7.41 -2.65
N GLU A 30 11.52 7.14 -1.50
CA GLU A 30 12.04 5.83 -1.15
C GLU A 30 11.64 5.50 0.29
N LYS A 31 11.26 4.25 0.53
CA LYS A 31 10.89 3.75 1.87
C LYS A 31 11.66 2.49 2.20
N ILE A 32 12.22 2.43 3.40
CA ILE A 32 12.90 1.23 3.91
C ILE A 32 12.23 0.79 5.19
N ILE A 33 11.78 -0.46 5.23
CA ILE A 33 11.27 -1.12 6.43
C ILE A 33 12.35 -2.10 6.90
N ASP A 34 12.85 -1.89 8.10
CA ASP A 34 13.75 -2.82 8.79
C ASP A 34 13.03 -3.38 10.03
N LEU A 35 12.51 -4.60 9.89
CA LEU A 35 11.78 -5.27 10.97
C LEU A 35 12.71 -5.72 12.10
N GLU A 36 13.99 -5.90 11.87
CA GLU A 36 14.95 -6.24 12.91
C GLU A 36 15.18 -5.06 13.84
N LYS A 37 15.38 -3.89 13.24
CA LYS A 37 15.54 -2.63 13.98
C LYS A 37 14.20 -2.04 14.48
N GLY A 38 13.07 -2.52 13.96
CA GLY A 38 11.75 -1.97 14.26
C GLY A 38 11.60 -0.52 13.78
N VAL A 39 12.05 -0.23 12.57
CA VAL A 39 12.05 1.13 12.02
C VAL A 39 11.53 1.16 10.57
N LEU A 40 10.94 2.30 10.23
CA LEU A 40 10.64 2.73 8.87
C LEU A 40 11.46 4.00 8.59
N TYR A 41 12.17 4.02 7.47
CA TYR A 41 12.77 5.22 6.94
C TYR A 41 11.94 5.71 5.75
N GLU A 42 11.57 6.98 5.76
CA GLU A 42 11.00 7.68 4.62
C GLU A 42 12.05 8.65 4.10
N ILE A 43 12.45 8.46 2.85
CA ILE A 43 13.61 9.12 2.24
C ILE A 43 13.12 10.01 1.10
N ASP A 44 13.54 11.26 1.11
CA ASP A 44 13.33 12.21 0.02
C ASP A 44 14.66 12.39 -0.74
N PRO A 45 14.81 11.76 -1.91
CA PRO A 45 16.04 11.86 -2.70
C PRO A 45 16.32 13.28 -3.22
N ASN A 46 15.26 14.08 -3.45
CA ASN A 46 15.39 15.44 -3.96
C ASN A 46 15.97 16.39 -2.90
N ARG A 47 15.54 16.22 -1.65
CA ARG A 47 16.02 17.00 -0.51
C ARG A 47 17.28 16.42 0.13
N LYS A 48 17.68 15.21 -0.29
CA LYS A 48 18.75 14.43 0.35
C LYS A 48 18.55 14.33 1.85
N SER A 49 17.35 14.01 2.26
CA SER A 49 16.97 13.89 3.66
C SER A 49 16.11 12.65 3.90
N TYR A 50 16.04 12.23 5.15
CA TYR A 50 15.17 11.14 5.56
C TYR A 50 14.62 11.36 6.96
N VAL A 51 13.46 10.74 7.21
CA VAL A 51 12.84 10.66 8.54
C VAL A 51 12.92 9.22 9.01
N ARG A 52 13.24 9.03 10.29
CA ARG A 52 13.22 7.72 10.95
C ARG A 52 11.99 7.62 11.85
N ILE A 53 11.16 6.64 11.60
CA ILE A 53 9.90 6.40 12.31
C ILE A 53 9.96 5.02 12.95
N ALA A 54 9.42 4.85 14.16
CA ALA A 54 9.28 3.52 14.77
C ALA A 54 8.31 2.67 13.93
N PHE A 55 8.63 1.39 13.71
CA PHE A 55 7.73 0.46 13.03
C PHE A 55 7.23 -0.62 13.99
N PRO A 56 5.93 -0.82 14.09
CA PRO A 56 4.86 -0.12 13.38
C PRO A 56 4.68 1.32 13.89
N PRO A 57 4.32 2.26 12.99
CA PRO A 57 4.12 3.67 13.37
C PRO A 57 2.99 3.78 14.41
N LYS A 58 3.14 4.67 15.37
CA LYS A 58 2.04 5.00 16.28
C LYS A 58 0.96 5.71 15.46
N MET A 59 -0.25 5.19 15.49
CA MET A 59 -1.40 5.88 14.91
C MET A 59 -1.87 6.93 15.94
N GLU A 60 -1.33 8.13 15.86
CA GLU A 60 -1.74 9.28 16.70
C GLU A 60 -2.86 10.11 16.04
N HIS A 61 -3.72 9.49 15.24
CA HIS A 61 -4.84 10.22 14.66
C HIS A 61 -6.18 9.68 15.13
N GLU A 62 -6.58 10.08 16.33
CA GLU A 62 -7.96 10.45 16.55
C GLU A 62 -8.15 11.85 15.93
N VAL A 63 -8.41 11.93 14.63
CA VAL A 63 -8.99 13.14 14.06
C VAL A 63 -10.32 13.33 14.76
N ALA A 64 -10.43 14.42 15.50
CA ALA A 64 -11.57 14.74 16.35
C ALA A 64 -12.91 14.41 15.65
N GLY A 65 -13.59 13.37 16.13
CA GLY A 65 -14.97 13.06 15.77
C GLY A 65 -15.22 12.14 14.58
N ALA A 66 -14.23 11.69 13.81
CA ALA A 66 -14.45 10.75 12.71
C ALA A 66 -13.52 9.54 12.81
N SER A 67 -13.94 8.50 13.52
CA SER A 67 -13.32 7.20 13.41
C SER A 67 -13.66 6.58 12.05
N VAL A 68 -12.78 6.75 11.06
CA VAL A 68 -12.92 6.07 9.76
C VAL A 68 -12.70 4.58 9.99
N LYS A 69 -13.79 3.83 10.13
CA LYS A 69 -13.75 2.37 10.25
C LYS A 69 -13.56 1.76 8.87
N LEU A 70 -12.33 1.51 8.48
CA LEU A 70 -12.04 0.65 7.35
C LEU A 70 -12.31 -0.80 7.78
N SER A 71 -13.37 -1.43 7.26
CA SER A 71 -13.54 -2.86 7.44
C SER A 71 -12.48 -3.60 6.62
N ALA A 72 -11.85 -4.58 7.26
CA ALA A 72 -10.85 -5.42 6.62
C ALA A 72 -11.36 -5.98 5.28
N VAL A 73 -10.54 -5.84 4.24
CA VAL A 73 -10.84 -6.43 2.93
C VAL A 73 -10.35 -7.87 2.93
N ALA A 74 -11.24 -8.82 3.25
CA ALA A 74 -10.92 -10.23 3.17
C ALA A 74 -10.86 -10.69 1.70
N LEU A 75 -9.68 -11.11 1.25
CA LEU A 75 -9.48 -11.64 -0.09
C LEU A 75 -9.93 -13.10 -0.16
N LYS A 76 -10.80 -13.42 -1.12
CA LYS A 76 -11.28 -14.78 -1.40
C LYS A 76 -10.77 -15.21 -2.78
N LYS A 77 -10.34 -16.47 -2.90
CA LYS A 77 -9.97 -17.06 -4.17
C LYS A 77 -11.20 -17.11 -5.10
N THR A 78 -11.04 -16.66 -6.34
CA THR A 78 -12.14 -16.65 -7.33
C THR A 78 -12.31 -17.99 -8.04
N GLY A 79 -11.34 -18.89 -7.90
CA GLY A 79 -11.25 -20.15 -8.64
C GLY A 79 -10.65 -20.00 -10.03
N ARG A 80 -10.26 -18.79 -10.44
CA ARG A 80 -9.59 -18.55 -11.73
C ARG A 80 -8.08 -18.41 -11.52
N SER A 81 -7.34 -18.85 -12.54
CA SER A 81 -5.88 -18.68 -12.62
C SER A 81 -5.52 -18.16 -14.01
N ARG A 82 -4.41 -17.43 -14.10
CA ARG A 82 -3.86 -16.95 -15.37
C ARG A 82 -2.34 -16.85 -15.28
N SER A 83 -1.69 -16.51 -16.38
CA SER A 83 -0.24 -16.27 -16.41
C SER A 83 0.03 -14.80 -16.62
N ILE A 84 1.02 -14.26 -15.88
CA ILE A 84 1.55 -12.90 -16.01
C ILE A 84 3.06 -13.01 -16.07
N ASP A 85 3.66 -12.46 -17.11
CA ASP A 85 5.11 -12.47 -17.34
C ASP A 85 5.75 -13.88 -17.21
N GLY A 86 5.03 -14.90 -17.68
CA GLY A 86 5.46 -16.30 -17.65
C GLY A 86 5.20 -17.04 -16.32
N TYR A 87 4.72 -16.38 -15.28
CA TYR A 87 4.40 -17.01 -14.00
C TYR A 87 2.90 -17.24 -13.83
N SER A 88 2.52 -18.43 -13.36
CA SER A 88 1.14 -18.73 -13.00
C SER A 88 0.73 -17.98 -11.75
N CYS A 89 -0.49 -17.46 -11.70
CA CYS A 89 -1.06 -16.85 -10.52
C CYS A 89 -2.54 -17.15 -10.35
N ASP A 90 -2.97 -17.30 -9.12
CA ASP A 90 -4.37 -17.46 -8.71
C ASP A 90 -5.01 -16.09 -8.44
N GLU A 91 -6.24 -15.92 -8.90
CA GLU A 91 -6.98 -14.68 -8.70
C GLU A 91 -7.74 -14.68 -7.37
N TYR A 92 -7.61 -13.57 -6.67
CA TYR A 92 -8.31 -13.25 -5.44
C TYR A 92 -9.06 -11.95 -5.58
N ARG A 93 -10.24 -11.87 -4.96
CA ARG A 93 -11.05 -10.66 -4.88
C ARG A 93 -11.50 -10.41 -3.44
N GLY A 94 -11.42 -9.17 -3.02
CA GLY A 94 -11.95 -8.69 -1.76
C GLY A 94 -12.84 -7.46 -1.96
N ILE A 95 -13.87 -7.37 -1.14
CA ILE A 95 -14.75 -6.20 -1.08
C ILE A 95 -14.77 -5.73 0.37
N GLY A 96 -14.47 -4.48 0.57
CA GLY A 96 -14.49 -3.81 1.87
C GLY A 96 -15.32 -2.54 1.82
N ARG A 97 -15.49 -1.93 2.99
CA ARG A 97 -16.23 -0.68 3.15
C ARG A 97 -15.41 0.32 3.93
N LEU A 98 -15.35 1.52 3.42
CA LEU A 98 -14.72 2.66 4.06
C LEU A 98 -15.77 3.76 4.17
N ASP A 99 -16.47 3.82 5.31
CA ASP A 99 -17.56 4.76 5.54
C ASP A 99 -18.59 4.73 4.39
N VAL A 100 -18.72 5.81 3.64
CA VAL A 100 -19.64 5.95 2.48
C VAL A 100 -19.04 5.43 1.17
N MET A 101 -17.92 4.75 1.21
CA MET A 101 -17.24 4.23 0.02
C MET A 101 -17.18 2.70 0.01
N ASP A 102 -17.32 2.11 -1.16
CA ASP A 102 -17.04 0.71 -1.40
C ASP A 102 -15.62 0.58 -2.01
N VAL A 103 -14.84 -0.32 -1.42
CA VAL A 103 -13.47 -0.62 -1.88
C VAL A 103 -13.46 -2.03 -2.44
N THR A 104 -13.00 -2.19 -3.67
CA THR A 104 -12.76 -3.50 -4.28
C THR A 104 -11.28 -3.67 -4.51
N VAL A 105 -10.74 -4.83 -4.12
CA VAL A 105 -9.34 -5.20 -4.36
C VAL A 105 -9.33 -6.50 -5.14
N ASP A 106 -8.61 -6.52 -6.25
CA ASP A 106 -8.31 -7.72 -7.04
C ASP A 106 -6.80 -7.96 -7.01
N GLN A 107 -6.39 -9.21 -6.81
CA GLN A 107 -4.98 -9.61 -6.83
C GLN A 107 -4.80 -10.90 -7.61
N CYS A 108 -3.69 -11.02 -8.34
CA CYS A 108 -3.22 -12.27 -8.91
C CYS A 108 -1.93 -12.69 -8.20
N MET A 109 -2.01 -13.71 -7.35
CA MET A 109 -0.93 -14.15 -6.47
C MET A 109 -0.21 -15.35 -7.05
N SER A 110 1.11 -15.26 -7.21
CA SER A 110 1.96 -16.35 -7.69
C SER A 110 2.78 -16.95 -6.55
N GLN A 111 2.75 -18.26 -6.43
CA GLN A 111 3.64 -19.02 -5.55
C GLN A 111 4.92 -19.47 -6.28
N ASP A 112 4.88 -19.49 -7.62
CA ASP A 112 5.95 -20.02 -8.47
C ASP A 112 6.94 -18.92 -8.91
N ALA A 113 6.59 -17.64 -8.75
CA ALA A 113 7.47 -16.55 -9.10
C ALA A 113 8.74 -16.56 -8.20
N PRO A 114 9.93 -16.23 -8.75
CA PRO A 114 11.15 -16.19 -7.97
C PRO A 114 11.03 -15.29 -6.74
N GLY A 115 11.47 -15.76 -5.55
CA GLY A 115 11.39 -15.00 -4.30
C GLY A 115 9.99 -14.93 -3.67
N ALA A 116 8.97 -15.60 -4.23
CA ALA A 116 7.59 -15.55 -3.73
C ALA A 116 7.49 -15.90 -2.25
N ARG A 117 8.21 -16.95 -1.80
CA ARG A 117 8.23 -17.36 -0.39
C ARG A 117 8.85 -16.32 0.52
N GLU A 118 9.94 -15.70 0.10
CA GLU A 118 10.61 -14.67 0.89
C GLU A 118 9.76 -13.42 1.03
N PHE A 119 9.15 -12.98 -0.07
CA PHE A 119 8.20 -11.88 -0.06
C PHE A 119 7.01 -12.17 0.86
N ALA A 120 6.39 -13.36 0.76
CA ALA A 120 5.28 -13.76 1.60
C ALA A 120 5.64 -13.78 3.10
N ASN A 121 6.83 -14.30 3.44
CA ASN A 121 7.32 -14.32 4.82
C ASN A 121 7.48 -12.91 5.38
N PHE A 122 8.05 -12.00 4.59
CA PHE A 122 8.18 -10.59 4.99
C PHE A 122 6.80 -9.95 5.21
N GLN A 123 5.86 -10.12 4.29
CA GLN A 123 4.50 -9.57 4.41
C GLN A 123 3.76 -10.13 5.63
N LYS A 124 3.92 -11.42 5.92
CA LYS A 124 3.34 -12.06 7.11
C LYS A 124 3.89 -11.45 8.40
N GLU A 125 5.19 -11.18 8.46
CA GLU A 125 5.82 -10.55 9.62
C GLU A 125 5.33 -9.10 9.78
N VAL A 126 5.26 -8.32 8.70
CA VAL A 126 4.67 -6.97 8.69
C VAL A 126 3.25 -7.00 9.25
N ALA A 127 2.40 -7.86 8.69
CA ALA A 127 1.01 -7.98 9.11
C ALA A 127 0.88 -8.39 10.60
N SER A 128 1.78 -9.25 11.09
CA SER A 128 1.76 -9.64 12.51
C SER A 128 2.01 -8.47 13.45
N ARG A 129 2.85 -7.51 13.04
CA ARG A 129 3.15 -6.31 13.82
C ARG A 129 2.08 -5.23 13.73
N LEU A 130 1.35 -5.21 12.63
CA LEU A 130 0.25 -4.27 12.39
C LEU A 130 -1.09 -4.74 12.98
N LYS A 131 -1.19 -5.99 13.44
CA LYS A 131 -2.44 -6.55 14.00
C LYS A 131 -3.07 -5.63 15.05
N GLY A 132 -4.35 -5.31 14.82
CA GLY A 132 -5.15 -4.48 15.72
C GLY A 132 -4.90 -2.98 15.62
N ARG A 133 -4.04 -2.52 14.69
CA ARG A 133 -3.72 -1.11 14.50
C ARG A 133 -4.48 -0.45 13.36
N SER A 134 -4.87 -1.21 12.35
CA SER A 134 -5.71 -0.73 11.26
C SER A 134 -6.62 -1.84 10.75
N PRO A 135 -7.86 -1.55 10.40
CA PRO A 135 -8.73 -2.51 9.72
C PRO A 135 -8.18 -2.93 8.34
N ALA A 136 -7.37 -2.10 7.69
CA ALA A 136 -6.69 -2.44 6.45
C ALA A 136 -5.60 -3.51 6.65
N ASP A 137 -5.06 -3.64 7.86
CA ASP A 137 -4.00 -4.58 8.21
C ASP A 137 -4.49 -6.03 8.32
N SER A 138 -5.80 -6.20 8.34
CA SER A 138 -6.46 -7.51 8.33
C SER A 138 -6.77 -8.02 6.92
N ALA A 139 -6.32 -7.32 5.86
CA ALA A 139 -6.24 -7.95 4.54
C ALA A 139 -5.42 -9.23 4.73
N ASP A 140 -6.09 -10.37 4.51
CA ASP A 140 -5.63 -11.71 4.82
C ASP A 140 -4.23 -11.95 4.22
N SER A 141 -3.20 -11.59 5.00
CA SER A 141 -1.78 -11.78 4.66
C SER A 141 -1.36 -13.26 4.69
N SER A 142 -2.33 -14.15 4.94
CA SER A 142 -2.13 -15.60 4.89
C SER A 142 -1.95 -16.12 3.45
N LYS A 143 -2.15 -15.27 2.43
CA LYS A 143 -1.93 -15.67 1.04
C LYS A 143 -0.44 -15.78 0.77
N GLU A 144 0.00 -16.98 0.51
CA GLU A 144 1.39 -17.24 0.13
C GLU A 144 1.64 -16.77 -1.30
N GLY A 145 2.79 -16.13 -1.52
CA GLY A 145 3.21 -15.73 -2.85
C GLY A 145 3.47 -14.23 -3.00
N VAL A 146 3.76 -13.84 -4.24
CA VAL A 146 3.95 -12.45 -4.64
C VAL A 146 2.77 -12.00 -5.51
N PRO A 147 2.19 -10.81 -5.27
CA PRO A 147 1.16 -10.28 -6.13
C PRO A 147 1.78 -9.83 -7.46
N LEU A 148 1.56 -10.57 -8.55
CA LEU A 148 2.01 -10.18 -9.89
C LEU A 148 1.18 -9.04 -10.47
N GLU A 149 -0.08 -8.97 -10.09
CA GLU A 149 -0.96 -7.87 -10.41
C GLU A 149 -1.88 -7.59 -9.23
N GLN A 150 -2.07 -6.32 -8.94
CA GLN A 150 -3.04 -5.85 -7.97
C GLN A 150 -3.77 -4.65 -8.54
N SER A 151 -5.08 -4.62 -8.39
CA SER A 151 -5.89 -3.42 -8.63
C SER A 151 -6.78 -3.13 -7.45
N SER A 152 -7.00 -1.84 -7.20
CA SER A 152 -7.99 -1.38 -6.24
C SER A 152 -8.87 -0.31 -6.86
N SER A 153 -10.15 -0.36 -6.56
CA SER A 153 -11.11 0.66 -6.97
C SER A 153 -11.91 1.13 -5.76
N ILE A 154 -12.08 2.44 -5.66
CA ILE A 154 -12.85 3.10 -4.61
C ILE A 154 -14.02 3.80 -5.28
N LYS A 155 -15.24 3.47 -4.86
CA LYS A 155 -16.48 4.05 -5.37
C LYS A 155 -17.29 4.64 -4.23
N PRO A 156 -17.77 5.89 -4.34
CA PRO A 156 -18.69 6.42 -3.37
C PRO A 156 -20.03 5.65 -3.44
N ARG A 157 -20.62 5.38 -2.27
CA ARG A 157 -21.95 4.81 -2.17
C ARG A 157 -22.96 5.93 -2.26
N ILE A 158 -23.67 6.00 -3.38
CA ILE A 158 -24.72 6.99 -3.57
C ILE A 158 -25.98 6.50 -2.84
N PRO A 159 -26.56 7.30 -1.92
CA PRO A 159 -27.87 6.97 -1.35
C PRO A 159 -28.91 6.87 -2.48
N ALA A 160 -29.81 5.88 -2.38
CA ALA A 160 -30.88 5.66 -3.36
C ALA A 160 -31.83 6.87 -3.57
N THR A 161 -31.78 7.85 -2.68
CA THR A 161 -32.57 9.09 -2.70
C THR A 161 -31.90 10.22 -3.49
N SER A 162 -30.67 10.06 -3.98
CA SER A 162 -29.96 11.10 -4.73
C SER A 162 -30.42 11.09 -6.20
N SER A 163 -30.87 12.22 -6.71
CA SER A 163 -31.25 12.39 -8.13
C SER A 163 -30.01 12.10 -9.01
N PRO A 164 -30.09 11.21 -10.00
CA PRO A 164 -28.92 10.77 -10.78
C PRO A 164 -28.24 11.90 -11.62
N ASP A 165 -28.92 13.02 -11.81
CA ASP A 165 -28.47 14.04 -12.76
C ASP A 165 -27.40 15.01 -12.26
N LYS A 166 -26.93 14.92 -11.00
CA LYS A 166 -26.01 15.91 -10.42
C LYS A 166 -24.77 15.35 -9.70
N VAL A 167 -24.56 14.04 -9.72
CA VAL A 167 -23.41 13.46 -8.98
C VAL A 167 -22.31 13.08 -9.96
N THR A 168 -21.27 13.89 -10.03
CA THR A 168 -20.00 13.49 -10.67
C THR A 168 -19.28 12.53 -9.74
N ILE A 169 -19.28 11.24 -10.09
CA ILE A 169 -18.59 10.22 -9.30
C ILE A 169 -17.14 10.17 -9.77
N ALA A 170 -16.22 10.60 -8.92
CA ALA A 170 -14.81 10.34 -9.12
C ALA A 170 -14.54 8.87 -8.77
N LEU A 171 -14.24 8.05 -9.78
CA LEU A 171 -13.74 6.69 -9.60
C LEU A 171 -12.23 6.75 -9.47
N MET A 172 -11.70 6.39 -8.31
CA MET A 172 -10.26 6.21 -8.15
C MET A 172 -9.92 4.74 -8.35
N THR A 173 -9.12 4.46 -9.37
CA THR A 173 -8.63 3.11 -9.65
C THR A 173 -7.11 3.15 -9.68
N THR A 174 -6.47 2.23 -8.94
CA THR A 174 -5.04 2.00 -9.02
C THR A 174 -4.78 0.59 -9.53
N LYS A 175 -3.77 0.44 -10.38
CA LYS A 175 -3.32 -0.87 -10.86
C LYS A 175 -1.79 -0.95 -10.74
N THR A 176 -1.32 -2.01 -10.10
CA THR A 176 0.10 -2.35 -10.01
C THR A 176 0.33 -3.65 -10.76
N VAL A 177 1.34 -3.69 -11.62
CA VAL A 177 1.78 -4.89 -12.32
C VAL A 177 3.27 -5.08 -12.03
N VAL A 178 3.62 -6.27 -11.56
CA VAL A 178 5.01 -6.63 -11.31
C VAL A 178 5.65 -7.15 -12.59
N LYS A 179 6.86 -6.69 -12.87
CA LYS A 179 7.69 -7.10 -14.01
C LYS A 179 9.14 -7.32 -13.55
N ASN A 180 9.91 -8.07 -14.31
CA ASN A 180 11.35 -8.24 -14.09
C ASN A 180 11.72 -8.74 -12.68
N ILE A 181 11.09 -9.83 -12.25
CA ILE A 181 11.40 -10.44 -10.95
C ILE A 181 12.78 -11.10 -11.02
N GLN A 182 13.66 -10.75 -10.08
CA GLN A 182 15.01 -11.28 -9.98
C GLN A 182 15.34 -11.72 -8.56
N VAL A 183 16.01 -12.84 -8.42
CA VAL A 183 16.61 -13.28 -7.15
C VAL A 183 18.10 -13.03 -7.20
N ARG A 184 18.60 -12.20 -6.28
CA ARG A 184 20.01 -11.88 -6.14
C ARG A 184 20.35 -11.50 -4.71
N ASN A 185 21.61 -11.66 -4.32
CA ASN A 185 22.10 -11.10 -3.07
C ASN A 185 22.19 -9.57 -3.18
N LEU A 186 21.63 -8.87 -2.23
CA LEU A 186 21.66 -7.42 -2.16
C LEU A 186 22.70 -6.96 -1.12
N PRO A 187 23.48 -5.90 -1.41
CA PRO A 187 24.33 -5.29 -0.41
C PRO A 187 23.52 -4.82 0.80
N SER A 188 24.09 -4.89 2.01
CA SER A 188 23.42 -4.38 3.21
C SER A 188 23.03 -2.91 3.11
N ALA A 189 23.84 -2.11 2.41
CA ALA A 189 23.57 -0.70 2.14
C ALA A 189 22.25 -0.44 1.38
N THR A 190 21.73 -1.42 0.65
CA THR A 190 20.41 -1.34 0.00
C THR A 190 19.29 -1.03 1.01
N PHE A 191 19.45 -1.46 2.26
CA PHE A 191 18.44 -1.30 3.30
C PHE A 191 18.84 -0.27 4.37
N GLU A 192 19.62 0.72 3.98
CA GLU A 192 20.05 1.82 4.85
C GLU A 192 19.85 3.16 4.12
N PRO A 193 19.52 4.25 4.84
CA PRO A 193 19.47 5.56 4.23
C PRO A 193 20.78 5.88 3.50
N PRO A 194 20.72 6.50 2.31
CA PRO A 194 21.92 6.77 1.52
C PRO A 194 22.94 7.63 2.27
N ALA A 195 24.24 7.31 2.10
CA ALA A 195 25.31 8.08 2.73
C ALA A 195 25.24 9.57 2.35
N GLY A 196 25.42 10.45 3.33
CA GLY A 196 25.36 11.90 3.13
C GLY A 196 23.96 12.50 3.16
N PHE A 197 22.90 11.70 3.36
CA PHE A 197 21.57 12.23 3.59
C PHE A 197 21.42 12.70 5.05
N ARG A 198 20.66 13.77 5.22
CA ARG A 198 20.42 14.37 6.55
C ARG A 198 19.18 13.74 7.19
N MET A 199 19.31 13.30 8.43
CA MET A 199 18.16 12.89 9.22
C MET A 199 17.37 14.12 9.68
N GLU A 200 16.08 14.14 9.42
CA GLU A 200 15.14 15.16 9.87
C GLU A 200 14.24 14.58 10.97
N ALA A 201 13.75 15.46 11.84
CA ALA A 201 12.73 15.06 12.81
C ALA A 201 11.42 14.74 12.06
N PRO A 202 10.63 13.76 12.53
CA PRO A 202 9.28 13.54 12.01
C PRO A 202 8.48 14.85 12.11
N GLN A 203 7.85 15.26 11.01
CA GLN A 203 6.97 16.42 11.05
C GLN A 203 5.78 16.07 11.95
N GLN A 204 5.65 16.77 13.07
CA GLN A 204 4.41 16.80 13.81
C GLN A 204 3.43 17.60 12.94
N GLU A 205 2.38 16.96 12.45
CA GLU A 205 1.28 17.69 11.82
C GLU A 205 0.76 18.69 12.86
N THR A 206 0.98 19.97 12.60
CA THR A 206 0.42 21.05 13.41
C THR A 206 -1.10 20.94 13.27
N ALA A 207 -1.79 20.62 14.37
CA ALA A 207 -3.24 20.67 14.40
C ALA A 207 -3.68 22.06 13.90
N ILE A 208 -4.47 22.07 12.84
CA ILE A 208 -5.11 23.30 12.37
C ILE A 208 -6.14 23.65 13.45
N GLU A 209 -5.80 24.63 14.28
CA GLU A 209 -6.73 25.19 15.26
C GLU A 209 -7.81 25.98 14.48
N VAL A 210 -8.97 25.33 14.27
CA VAL A 210 -10.13 25.99 13.71
C VAL A 210 -10.66 26.91 14.81
N GLN A 211 -10.37 28.21 14.70
CA GLN A 211 -11.00 29.20 15.57
C GLN A 211 -12.50 29.24 15.25
N PRO A 212 -13.38 29.08 16.26
CA PRO A 212 -14.81 29.28 16.04
C PRO A 212 -15.02 30.77 15.72
N GLU A 213 -15.60 31.04 14.55
CA GLU A 213 -16.10 32.37 14.23
C GLU A 213 -17.18 32.74 15.25
N ALA A 214 -17.04 33.94 15.84
CA ALA A 214 -17.96 34.50 16.82
C ALA A 214 -19.21 35.11 16.18
#